data_cc1a3f39ba68b89f779751577bf23e6a
#
_entry.id   cc1a3f39ba68b89f779751577bf23e6a
#
_cell.length_a   1.000
_cell.length_b   1.000
_cell.length_c   1.000
_cell.angle_alpha   90.00
_cell.angle_beta   90.00
_cell.angle_gamma   90.00
#
_symmetry.space_group_name_H-M   'P 1'
#
loop_
_entity.id
_entity.type
_entity.pdbx_description
1 polymer ?
#
loop_
_entity_poly.entity_id
_entity_poly.type
_entity_poly.pdbx_seq_one_letter_code
_entity_poly.pdbx_strand_id
1 'polypeptide(L)'
;SAPNSFEVENIGNTEWTVTANAQSLDGDDISGWVDFDSPLSRLLEEPGSSEDSHTFTFDVTPDDSLEAGTQVAIGIQGRAGSEIGCEKILTVTVGQEFGASMSLSKSRLSNVEPGTSGTLSIQITNQGNGQETMALGTSGVPPGWQVSFSQSTVTLGSSQSSNNKETVSVD
;
A
#
# COMPACT_ATOMS: atom_id res chain seq x y z
N SER A 1 -15.52 0.56 3.81
CA SER A 1 -15.79 -0.73 3.15
C SER A 1 -16.57 -1.62 4.11
N ALA A 2 -17.38 -2.53 3.59
CA ALA A 2 -17.94 -3.59 4.43
C ALA A 2 -16.77 -4.47 4.92
N PRO A 3 -16.79 -4.97 6.16
CA PRO A 3 -15.77 -5.88 6.66
C PRO A 3 -15.74 -7.17 5.80
N ASN A 4 -14.57 -7.77 5.68
CA ASN A 4 -14.47 -9.10 5.10
C ASN A 4 -15.12 -10.12 6.05
N SER A 5 -15.70 -11.17 5.49
CA SER A 5 -16.33 -12.21 6.32
C SER A 5 -16.27 -13.57 5.65
N PHE A 6 -16.29 -14.61 6.48
CA PHE A 6 -16.53 -15.99 6.03
C PHE A 6 -17.45 -16.69 7.03
N GLU A 7 -18.28 -17.55 6.51
CA GLU A 7 -19.20 -18.36 7.30
C GLU A 7 -18.68 -19.79 7.42
N VAL A 8 -18.80 -20.35 8.62
CA VAL A 8 -18.51 -21.75 8.91
C VAL A 8 -19.79 -22.40 9.40
N GLU A 9 -20.16 -23.52 8.78
CA GLU A 9 -21.32 -24.34 9.12
C GLU A 9 -20.86 -25.71 9.59
N ASN A 10 -21.47 -26.21 10.63
CA ASN A 10 -21.28 -27.59 11.09
C ASN A 10 -22.15 -28.56 10.27
N ILE A 11 -21.51 -29.30 9.38
CA ILE A 11 -22.16 -30.34 8.57
C ILE A 11 -21.90 -31.78 9.12
N GLY A 12 -21.21 -31.84 10.27
CA GLY A 12 -20.90 -33.09 10.96
C GLY A 12 -22.09 -33.64 11.75
N ASN A 13 -21.86 -34.57 12.65
CA ASN A 13 -22.85 -35.19 13.49
C ASN A 13 -22.62 -34.98 14.99
N THR A 14 -21.74 -34.06 15.34
CA THR A 14 -21.44 -33.68 16.72
C THR A 14 -21.11 -32.19 16.78
N GLU A 15 -21.32 -31.58 17.92
CA GLU A 15 -20.86 -30.22 18.18
C GLU A 15 -19.33 -30.15 18.12
N TRP A 16 -18.78 -28.99 17.68
CA TRP A 16 -17.35 -28.73 17.68
C TRP A 16 -17.04 -27.26 17.83
N THR A 17 -15.86 -26.94 18.41
CA THR A 17 -15.42 -25.57 18.52
C THR A 17 -14.56 -25.21 17.32
N VAL A 18 -15.01 -24.23 16.54
CA VAL A 18 -14.26 -23.65 15.42
C VAL A 18 -13.48 -22.43 15.90
N THR A 19 -12.23 -22.32 15.43
CA THR A 19 -11.37 -21.14 15.63
C THR A 19 -10.99 -20.57 14.28
N ALA A 20 -11.16 -19.25 14.09
CA ALA A 20 -10.72 -18.55 12.91
C ALA A 20 -9.20 -18.43 12.88
N ASN A 21 -8.59 -18.65 11.72
CA ASN A 21 -7.15 -18.56 11.50
C ASN A 21 -6.84 -18.09 10.08
N ALA A 22 -5.70 -17.44 9.91
CA ALA A 22 -5.15 -17.06 8.61
C ALA A 22 -3.75 -17.64 8.44
N GLN A 23 -3.44 -18.11 7.24
CA GLN A 23 -2.14 -18.67 6.91
C GLN A 23 -1.72 -18.25 5.50
N SER A 24 -0.46 -17.86 5.32
CA SER A 24 0.11 -17.65 3.99
C SER A 24 0.18 -18.97 3.23
N LEU A 25 -0.22 -18.95 1.96
CA LEU A 25 -0.11 -20.10 1.07
C LEU A 25 1.17 -20.06 0.21
N ASP A 26 1.77 -18.87 0.06
CA ASP A 26 2.98 -18.63 -0.74
C ASP A 26 4.25 -18.61 0.12
N GLY A 27 4.11 -18.70 1.44
CA GLY A 27 5.23 -18.68 2.40
C GLY A 27 5.67 -17.28 2.81
N ASP A 28 4.94 -16.24 2.41
CA ASP A 28 5.16 -14.87 2.84
C ASP A 28 4.84 -14.69 4.33
N ASP A 29 5.52 -13.74 4.98
CA ASP A 29 5.19 -13.36 6.34
C ASP A 29 3.95 -12.44 6.34
N ILE A 30 2.83 -12.98 6.80
CA ILE A 30 1.55 -12.28 6.94
C ILE A 30 1.22 -11.97 8.42
N SER A 31 2.22 -11.99 9.30
CA SER A 31 2.03 -11.69 10.73
C SER A 31 1.38 -10.32 10.91
N GLY A 32 0.23 -10.29 11.55
CA GLY A 32 -0.52 -9.05 11.80
C GLY A 32 -1.29 -8.48 10.61
N TRP A 33 -1.31 -9.16 9.44
CA TRP A 33 -2.08 -8.69 8.30
C TRP A 33 -3.57 -8.90 8.45
N VAL A 34 -3.95 -10.03 9.07
CA VAL A 34 -5.35 -10.41 9.25
C VAL A 34 -5.72 -10.24 10.71
N ASP A 35 -6.65 -9.34 10.98
CA ASP A 35 -7.19 -9.10 12.32
C ASP A 35 -8.65 -9.55 12.34
N PHE A 36 -8.92 -10.63 13.07
CA PHE A 36 -10.25 -11.17 13.23
C PHE A 36 -10.98 -10.48 14.38
N ASP A 37 -12.24 -10.16 14.16
CA ASP A 37 -13.11 -9.67 15.21
C ASP A 37 -13.33 -10.74 16.30
N SER A 38 -13.51 -10.30 17.53
CA SER A 38 -13.82 -11.18 18.65
C SER A 38 -15.30 -11.60 18.65
N PRO A 39 -15.60 -12.85 18.97
CA PRO A 39 -14.72 -13.92 19.44
C PRO A 39 -14.02 -14.68 18.31
N LEU A 40 -12.75 -15.04 18.52
CA LEU A 40 -11.96 -15.84 17.57
C LEU A 40 -12.41 -17.32 17.50
N SER A 41 -13.13 -17.79 18.49
CA SER A 41 -13.60 -19.19 18.59
C SER A 41 -15.09 -19.24 18.93
N ARG A 42 -15.79 -20.16 18.28
CA ARG A 42 -17.21 -20.40 18.51
C ARG A 42 -17.51 -21.88 18.58
N LEU A 43 -18.35 -22.28 19.56
CA LEU A 43 -18.98 -23.63 19.54
C LEU A 43 -20.08 -23.62 18.50
N LEU A 44 -20.01 -24.55 17.56
CA LEU A 44 -21.09 -24.85 16.62
C LEU A 44 -21.81 -26.10 17.07
N GLU A 45 -23.11 -25.99 17.22
CA GLU A 45 -23.98 -27.13 17.60
C GLU A 45 -24.19 -28.11 16.43
N GLU A 46 -24.90 -29.19 16.69
CA GLU A 46 -25.25 -30.16 15.65
C GLU A 46 -26.08 -29.53 14.52
N PRO A 47 -25.97 -30.04 13.27
CA PRO A 47 -26.74 -29.56 12.14
C PRO A 47 -28.24 -29.47 12.37
N GLY A 48 -28.83 -28.35 11.95
CA GLY A 48 -30.26 -28.05 12.11
C GLY A 48 -30.60 -27.28 13.39
N SER A 49 -29.59 -26.98 14.23
CA SER A 49 -29.70 -26.00 15.31
C SER A 49 -29.61 -24.58 14.79
N SER A 50 -30.06 -23.60 15.56
CA SER A 50 -29.87 -22.19 15.25
C SER A 50 -28.42 -21.71 15.46
N GLU A 51 -27.57 -22.50 16.09
CA GLU A 51 -26.17 -22.25 16.40
C GLU A 51 -25.22 -23.20 15.64
N ASP A 52 -25.69 -23.81 14.54
CA ASP A 52 -24.90 -24.71 13.71
C ASP A 52 -23.94 -23.99 12.76
N SER A 53 -24.09 -22.69 12.62
CA SER A 53 -23.19 -21.84 11.80
C SER A 53 -22.76 -20.56 12.51
N HIS A 54 -21.64 -19.98 12.05
CA HIS A 54 -21.14 -18.70 12.53
C HIS A 54 -20.39 -17.95 11.43
N THR A 55 -20.62 -16.64 11.36
CA THR A 55 -19.89 -15.73 10.46
C THR A 55 -18.79 -15.02 11.25
N PHE A 56 -17.55 -15.25 10.85
CA PHE A 56 -16.39 -14.48 11.33
C PHE A 56 -16.16 -13.29 10.42
N THR A 57 -15.88 -12.13 11.03
CA THR A 57 -15.47 -10.90 10.34
C THR A 57 -14.00 -10.61 10.60
N PHE A 58 -13.34 -9.96 9.65
CA PHE A 58 -11.92 -9.62 9.76
C PHE A 58 -11.54 -8.46 8.86
N ASP A 59 -10.48 -7.75 9.25
CA ASP A 59 -9.80 -6.77 8.44
C ASP A 59 -8.47 -7.31 7.91
N VAL A 60 -8.02 -6.79 6.76
CA VAL A 60 -6.74 -7.14 6.16
C VAL A 60 -5.94 -5.87 5.90
N THR A 61 -4.77 -5.80 6.52
CA THR A 61 -3.85 -4.66 6.38
C THR A 61 -2.47 -5.20 6.00
N PRO A 62 -2.09 -5.15 4.70
CA PRO A 62 -0.74 -5.52 4.27
C PRO A 62 0.33 -4.62 4.89
N ASP A 63 1.58 -5.10 4.94
CA ASP A 63 2.72 -4.33 5.38
C ASP A 63 2.99 -3.12 4.46
N ASP A 64 3.20 -1.94 5.04
CA ASP A 64 3.43 -0.67 4.33
C ASP A 64 4.73 -0.66 3.48
N SER A 65 5.64 -1.60 3.73
CA SER A 65 6.90 -1.73 2.98
C SER A 65 6.76 -2.45 1.64
N LEU A 66 5.60 -3.04 1.35
CA LEU A 66 5.38 -3.82 0.14
C LEU A 66 5.17 -2.92 -1.09
N GLU A 67 5.73 -3.37 -2.21
CA GLU A 67 5.54 -2.68 -3.48
C GLU A 67 4.11 -2.83 -4.00
N ALA A 68 3.61 -1.76 -4.62
CA ALA A 68 2.32 -1.75 -5.28
C ALA A 68 2.21 -2.87 -6.34
N GLY A 69 1.08 -3.57 -6.34
CA GLY A 69 0.83 -4.70 -7.24
C GLY A 69 1.33 -6.05 -6.70
N THR A 70 2.03 -6.09 -5.56
CA THR A 70 2.36 -7.35 -4.89
C THR A 70 1.08 -8.10 -4.57
N GLN A 71 1.07 -9.41 -4.85
CA GLN A 71 -0.06 -10.29 -4.57
C GLN A 71 0.37 -11.37 -3.59
N VAL A 72 -0.45 -11.61 -2.58
CA VAL A 72 -0.25 -12.65 -1.58
C VAL A 72 -1.52 -13.46 -1.44
N ALA A 73 -1.41 -14.79 -1.46
CA ALA A 73 -2.51 -15.70 -1.24
C ALA A 73 -2.58 -16.12 0.23
N ILE A 74 -3.72 -15.88 0.86
CA ILE A 74 -3.99 -16.16 2.27
C ILE A 74 -5.10 -17.20 2.37
N GLY A 75 -4.83 -18.32 3.03
CA GLY A 75 -5.86 -19.28 3.45
C GLY A 75 -6.55 -18.78 4.70
N ILE A 76 -7.85 -18.46 4.59
CA ILE A 76 -8.72 -18.14 5.73
C ILE A 76 -9.38 -19.43 6.16
N GLN A 77 -9.13 -19.87 7.40
CA GLN A 77 -9.44 -21.21 7.88
C GLN A 77 -10.37 -21.19 9.10
N GLY A 78 -11.31 -22.11 9.14
CA GLY A 78 -11.98 -22.56 10.35
C GLY A 78 -11.34 -23.85 10.86
N ARG A 79 -10.77 -23.84 12.05
CA ARG A 79 -9.99 -24.96 12.61
C ARG A 79 -10.62 -25.55 13.85
N ALA A 80 -10.51 -26.88 13.97
CA ALA A 80 -10.80 -27.62 15.21
C ALA A 80 -9.46 -28.06 15.83
N GLY A 81 -8.92 -27.29 16.76
CA GLY A 81 -7.57 -27.50 17.26
C GLY A 81 -6.53 -27.39 16.15
N SER A 82 -5.82 -28.50 15.84
CA SER A 82 -4.84 -28.54 14.76
C SER A 82 -5.41 -28.86 13.38
N GLU A 83 -6.66 -29.37 13.33
CA GLU A 83 -7.28 -29.80 12.08
C GLU A 83 -7.95 -28.63 11.35
N ILE A 84 -7.81 -28.59 10.03
CA ILE A 84 -8.51 -27.62 9.18
C ILE A 84 -9.90 -28.22 8.85
N GLY A 85 -10.95 -27.59 9.37
CA GLY A 85 -12.32 -27.97 9.08
C GLY A 85 -12.80 -27.39 7.74
N CYS A 86 -12.45 -26.15 7.45
CA CYS A 86 -12.75 -25.48 6.18
C CYS A 86 -11.70 -24.43 5.86
N GLU A 87 -11.57 -24.08 4.57
CA GLU A 87 -10.65 -23.06 4.08
C GLU A 87 -11.25 -22.30 2.90
N LYS A 88 -10.97 -20.99 2.86
CA LYS A 88 -11.21 -20.13 1.71
C LYS A 88 -9.91 -19.38 1.38
N ILE A 89 -9.62 -19.25 0.09
CA ILE A 89 -8.44 -18.52 -0.37
C ILE A 89 -8.84 -17.08 -0.64
N LEU A 90 -8.11 -16.16 -0.03
CA LEU A 90 -8.18 -14.73 -0.25
C LEU A 90 -6.89 -14.29 -0.96
N THR A 91 -7.00 -13.67 -2.13
CA THR A 91 -5.85 -13.00 -2.77
C THR A 91 -5.88 -11.53 -2.43
N VAL A 92 -4.84 -11.07 -1.75
CA VAL A 92 -4.63 -9.66 -1.40
C VAL A 92 -3.70 -9.05 -2.43
N THR A 93 -4.09 -7.91 -3.02
CA THR A 93 -3.24 -7.13 -3.91
C THR A 93 -2.93 -5.79 -3.24
N VAL A 94 -1.65 -5.49 -3.08
CA VAL A 94 -1.19 -4.23 -2.48
C VAL A 94 -1.52 -3.06 -3.40
N GLY A 95 -2.27 -2.09 -2.90
CA GLY A 95 -2.61 -0.86 -3.60
C GLY A 95 -1.41 0.05 -3.80
N GLN A 96 -1.48 0.95 -4.80
CA GLN A 96 -0.46 1.97 -4.96
C GLN A 96 -0.74 3.17 -4.05
N GLU A 97 0.26 3.56 -3.27
CA GLU A 97 0.31 4.82 -2.55
C GLU A 97 1.24 5.80 -3.27
N PHE A 98 0.79 7.05 -3.38
CA PHE A 98 1.52 8.11 -4.06
C PHE A 98 2.14 9.06 -3.04
N GLY A 99 3.39 9.42 -3.26
CA GLY A 99 4.06 10.39 -2.41
C GLY A 99 5.33 10.91 -3.06
N ALA A 100 5.56 12.22 -2.95
CA ALA A 100 6.77 12.83 -3.46
C ALA A 100 7.31 13.91 -2.53
N SER A 101 8.62 14.01 -2.47
CA SER A 101 9.29 15.15 -1.85
C SER A 101 10.27 15.81 -2.82
N MET A 102 10.49 17.10 -2.64
CA MET A 102 11.40 17.88 -3.45
C MET A 102 12.27 18.76 -2.54
N SER A 103 13.57 18.81 -2.84
CA SER A 103 14.51 19.72 -2.20
C SER A 103 15.33 20.50 -3.24
N LEU A 104 15.65 21.74 -2.91
CA LEU A 104 16.46 22.62 -3.74
C LEU A 104 17.86 22.77 -3.15
N SER A 105 18.90 22.77 -3.99
CA SER A 105 20.28 23.02 -3.53
C SER A 105 20.47 24.43 -2.97
N LYS A 106 19.61 25.37 -3.35
CA LYS A 106 19.59 26.76 -2.89
C LYS A 106 18.13 27.24 -2.83
N SER A 107 17.77 27.94 -1.78
CA SER A 107 16.46 28.60 -1.66
C SER A 107 16.43 29.98 -2.35
N ARG A 108 17.58 30.48 -2.85
CA ARG A 108 17.72 31.79 -3.47
C ARG A 108 18.84 31.79 -4.50
N LEU A 109 18.56 32.38 -5.65
CA LEU A 109 19.58 32.84 -6.61
C LEU A 109 19.81 34.35 -6.42
N SER A 110 21.03 34.77 -6.22
CA SER A 110 21.41 36.18 -6.05
C SER A 110 22.28 36.61 -7.22
N ASN A 111 22.17 37.90 -7.61
CA ASN A 111 23.00 38.51 -8.63
C ASN A 111 22.89 37.87 -10.02
N VAL A 112 21.66 37.50 -10.42
CA VAL A 112 21.39 37.13 -11.81
C VAL A 112 21.17 38.41 -12.58
N GLU A 113 22.16 38.79 -13.43
CA GLU A 113 22.10 40.00 -14.22
C GLU A 113 21.25 39.78 -15.50
N PRO A 114 20.65 40.87 -16.08
CA PRO A 114 19.98 40.79 -17.36
C PRO A 114 20.87 40.17 -18.44
N GLY A 115 20.35 39.28 -19.24
CA GLY A 115 21.10 38.55 -20.27
C GLY A 115 21.96 37.38 -19.72
N THR A 116 21.85 37.06 -18.42
CA THR A 116 22.57 35.95 -17.79
C THR A 116 21.63 34.90 -17.23
N SER A 117 22.18 33.77 -16.80
CA SER A 117 21.39 32.69 -16.17
C SER A 117 22.02 32.23 -14.86
N GLY A 118 21.18 31.88 -13.91
CA GLY A 118 21.55 31.16 -12.69
C GLY A 118 21.04 29.72 -12.70
N THR A 119 21.75 28.83 -12.07
CA THR A 119 21.37 27.43 -11.97
C THR A 119 21.29 26.93 -10.54
N LEU A 120 20.37 26.02 -10.28
CA LEU A 120 20.28 25.27 -9.03
C LEU A 120 19.98 23.80 -9.32
N SER A 121 20.22 22.93 -8.37
CA SER A 121 19.86 21.52 -8.46
C SER A 121 18.60 21.26 -7.67
N ILE A 122 17.73 20.41 -8.23
CA ILE A 122 16.50 19.95 -7.61
C ILE A 122 16.67 18.45 -7.39
N GLN A 123 16.50 18.00 -6.16
CA GLN A 123 16.37 16.58 -5.85
C GLN A 123 14.90 16.25 -5.67
N ILE A 124 14.44 15.20 -6.35
CA ILE A 124 13.10 14.67 -6.27
C ILE A 124 13.21 13.26 -5.75
N THR A 125 12.39 12.90 -4.77
CA THR A 125 12.31 11.55 -4.19
C THR A 125 10.89 11.07 -4.28
N ASN A 126 10.70 9.85 -4.82
CA ASN A 126 9.45 9.13 -4.74
C ASN A 126 9.34 8.52 -3.32
N GLN A 127 8.30 8.89 -2.60
CA GLN A 127 7.97 8.39 -1.25
C GLN A 127 6.84 7.37 -1.28
N GLY A 128 6.27 7.09 -2.46
CA GLY A 128 5.24 6.09 -2.65
C GLY A 128 5.82 4.67 -2.74
N ASN A 129 4.96 3.68 -2.69
CA ASN A 129 5.32 2.26 -2.74
C ASN A 129 5.37 1.67 -4.16
N GLY A 130 5.22 2.50 -5.21
CA GLY A 130 5.28 2.08 -6.61
C GLY A 130 6.02 3.06 -7.50
N GLN A 131 6.16 2.70 -8.78
CA GLN A 131 6.77 3.58 -9.77
C GLN A 131 5.86 4.77 -10.07
N GLU A 132 6.42 5.99 -10.06
CA GLU A 132 5.71 7.23 -10.38
C GLU A 132 6.42 8.05 -11.45
N THR A 133 5.63 8.75 -12.28
CA THR A 133 6.13 9.75 -13.23
C THR A 133 5.67 11.13 -12.79
N MET A 134 6.63 11.97 -12.43
CA MET A 134 6.41 13.30 -11.90
C MET A 134 6.76 14.35 -12.95
N ALA A 135 5.85 15.32 -13.17
CA ALA A 135 6.10 16.46 -14.04
C ALA A 135 6.57 17.66 -13.22
N LEU A 136 7.64 18.32 -13.68
CA LEU A 136 8.17 19.53 -13.08
C LEU A 136 7.58 20.75 -13.78
N GLY A 137 7.18 21.74 -13.00
CA GLY A 137 6.64 22.99 -13.48
C GLY A 137 7.00 24.15 -12.56
N THR A 138 6.86 25.36 -13.08
CA THR A 138 7.03 26.61 -12.33
C THR A 138 5.75 27.41 -12.33
N SER A 139 5.57 28.20 -11.29
CA SER A 139 4.49 29.18 -11.17
C SER A 139 5.03 30.52 -10.71
N GLY A 140 4.33 31.60 -11.03
CA GLY A 140 4.69 32.93 -10.57
C GLY A 140 5.97 33.50 -11.21
N VAL A 141 6.36 33.02 -12.40
CA VAL A 141 7.53 33.55 -13.13
C VAL A 141 7.20 34.95 -13.64
N PRO A 142 8.03 36.00 -13.27
CA PRO A 142 7.78 37.36 -13.73
C PRO A 142 7.95 37.51 -15.25
N PRO A 143 7.37 38.55 -15.86
CA PRO A 143 7.64 38.87 -17.26
C PRO A 143 9.13 39.12 -17.50
N GLY A 144 9.65 38.60 -18.61
CA GLY A 144 11.10 38.70 -18.96
C GLY A 144 11.99 37.66 -18.25
N TRP A 145 11.41 36.76 -17.47
CA TRP A 145 12.13 35.64 -16.85
C TRP A 145 11.75 34.35 -17.54
N GLN A 146 12.72 33.48 -17.71
CA GLN A 146 12.50 32.13 -18.21
C GLN A 146 13.07 31.13 -17.23
N VAL A 147 12.33 30.05 -17.05
CA VAL A 147 12.72 28.90 -16.20
C VAL A 147 12.64 27.63 -17.02
N SER A 148 13.72 26.88 -17.03
CA SER A 148 13.78 25.60 -17.73
C SER A 148 14.38 24.52 -16.84
N PHE A 149 13.93 23.29 -17.04
CA PHE A 149 14.42 22.08 -16.36
C PHE A 149 15.27 21.28 -17.35
N SER A 150 16.31 20.60 -16.85
CA SER A 150 17.06 19.63 -17.68
C SER A 150 16.20 18.44 -18.10
N GLN A 151 15.21 18.10 -17.28
CA GLN A 151 14.15 17.14 -17.58
C GLN A 151 12.83 17.70 -17.05
N SER A 152 11.81 17.78 -17.90
CA SER A 152 10.48 18.22 -17.49
C SER A 152 9.65 17.13 -16.81
N THR A 153 10.04 15.88 -16.98
CA THR A 153 9.44 14.72 -16.35
C THR A 153 10.50 13.78 -15.81
N VAL A 154 10.23 13.16 -14.66
CA VAL A 154 11.11 12.20 -13.99
C VAL A 154 10.28 10.99 -13.61
N THR A 155 10.73 9.79 -14.00
CA THR A 155 10.12 8.53 -13.58
C THR A 155 11.03 7.86 -12.55
N LEU A 156 10.48 7.59 -11.36
CA LEU A 156 11.18 7.01 -10.22
C LEU A 156 10.44 5.79 -9.70
N GLY A 157 11.15 4.70 -9.43
CA GLY A 157 10.63 3.57 -8.65
C GLY A 157 10.39 3.95 -7.19
N SER A 158 9.82 3.05 -6.42
CA SER A 158 9.61 3.21 -4.98
C SER A 158 10.90 3.62 -4.28
N SER A 159 10.83 4.62 -3.40
CA SER A 159 11.96 5.15 -2.61
C SER A 159 13.17 5.64 -3.42
N GLN A 160 13.05 5.76 -4.74
CA GLN A 160 14.13 6.27 -5.59
C GLN A 160 14.18 7.81 -5.62
N SER A 161 15.39 8.33 -5.85
CA SER A 161 15.63 9.76 -6.01
C SER A 161 16.34 10.07 -7.32
N SER A 162 16.04 11.22 -7.90
CA SER A 162 16.74 11.76 -9.06
C SER A 162 17.15 13.21 -8.81
N ASN A 163 18.32 13.59 -9.32
CA ASN A 163 18.78 14.98 -9.34
C ASN A 163 18.49 15.59 -10.70
N ASN A 164 17.73 16.67 -10.70
CA ASN A 164 17.44 17.48 -11.87
C ASN A 164 18.15 18.84 -11.74
N LYS A 165 18.28 19.55 -12.83
CA LYS A 165 18.90 20.89 -12.88
C LYS A 165 17.89 21.88 -13.42
N GLU A 166 17.65 22.92 -12.63
CA GLU A 166 16.85 24.07 -13.03
C GLU A 166 17.78 25.22 -13.49
N THR A 167 17.44 25.82 -14.60
CA THR A 167 18.11 27.00 -15.10
C THR A 167 17.14 28.18 -15.13
N VAL A 168 17.47 29.24 -14.48
CA VAL A 168 16.73 30.52 -14.48
C VAL A 168 17.50 31.52 -15.26
N SER A 169 16.91 32.10 -16.31
CA SER A 169 17.47 33.19 -17.10
C SER A 169 16.60 34.43 -17.02
N VAL A 170 17.22 35.58 -17.17
CA VAL A 170 16.57 36.89 -17.22
C VAL A 170 16.98 37.53 -18.56
N ASP A 171 15.98 37.85 -19.39
CA ASP A 171 16.18 38.55 -20.66
C ASP A 171 16.36 40.05 -20.46
#